data_f8b08b32a50f62658e42dc1293431b62
#
_entry.id   f8b08b32a50f62658e42dc1293431b62
#
_cell.length_a   1.000
_cell.length_b   1.000
_cell.length_c   1.000
_cell.angle_alpha   90.00
_cell.angle_beta   90.00
_cell.angle_gamma   90.00
#
_symmetry.space_group_name_H-M   'P 1'
#
loop_
_entity.id
_entity.type
_entity.pdbx_description
1 polymer ?
#
loop_
_entity_poly.entity_id
_entity_poly.type
_entity_poly.pdbx_seq_one_letter_code
_entity_poly.pdbx_strand_id
1 'polypeptide(L)'
;MVWSHRGASKNAPEETTAAYKRALADGADVLEGDLAQTKDGVLVVIHDNTLARTTNVEELFPDRAPWNVIDFTLAEIKQLDAGSWWDPAFAGQRILTLREWFQLTNGRAGLAPELKSPTLYPGMVENLVKELRAWGYTHDFKARNGAPQIWVQSFDEAALRQFHALLPKVPTLLLRSGYPFMTATDEVLTELATWVTAIAGNPVQTTASQVARVQSFGLEVVSEVEDGPSILSMIERQGYDYLFTNLPNVAKAVLAGRKPLRTNGDVVIDSVVYNPDGDDVAPNGGEYVALRNTTDKPIDLNGYTLREFGNALLRVGDGAVIEPGSLYKVYVGPGTDRPNAHFNGLTAGVLANTVTDHVYLYDADRVMEDLYSYIAS
;
A
#
# COMPACT_ATOMS: atom_id res chain seq x y z
N MET A 1 14.79 0.59 -7.97
CA MET A 1 14.36 1.71 -7.10
C MET A 1 13.15 1.31 -6.26
N VAL A 2 12.91 1.97 -5.11
CA VAL A 2 11.79 1.67 -4.21
C VAL A 2 10.68 2.70 -4.37
N TRP A 3 9.49 2.24 -4.76
CA TRP A 3 8.26 3.02 -4.81
C TRP A 3 7.44 2.77 -3.55
N SER A 4 6.99 3.84 -2.89
CA SER A 4 6.15 3.73 -1.69
C SER A 4 4.68 3.86 -2.03
N HIS A 5 3.94 2.77 -1.94
CA HIS A 5 2.51 2.66 -2.22
C HIS A 5 1.69 3.45 -1.21
N ARG A 6 1.06 4.53 -1.66
CA ARG A 6 0.28 5.47 -0.82
C ARG A 6 1.09 6.04 0.35
N GLY A 7 2.42 6.20 0.14
CA GLY A 7 3.37 6.52 1.19
C GLY A 7 3.85 5.28 1.96
N ALA A 8 4.28 5.45 3.21
CA ALA A 8 4.60 4.34 4.12
C ALA A 8 3.32 3.85 4.81
N SER A 9 2.39 3.29 4.04
CA SER A 9 1.00 3.05 4.42
C SER A 9 0.81 1.95 5.48
N LYS A 10 1.85 1.19 5.82
CA LYS A 10 1.86 0.27 6.98
C LYS A 10 2.48 0.88 8.23
N ASN A 11 3.00 2.10 8.16
CA ASN A 11 3.54 2.83 9.32
C ASN A 11 2.71 4.10 9.66
N ALA A 12 1.80 4.52 8.77
CA ALA A 12 0.94 5.69 8.96
C ALA A 12 -0.28 5.59 8.03
N PRO A 13 -1.39 6.32 8.29
CA PRO A 13 -2.57 6.28 7.44
C PRO A 13 -2.23 6.66 6.00
N GLU A 14 -2.63 5.81 5.05
CA GLU A 14 -2.34 5.95 3.62
C GLU A 14 -2.69 7.35 3.09
N GLU A 15 -1.88 7.84 2.14
CA GLU A 15 -2.11 9.08 1.38
C GLU A 15 -2.23 10.36 2.22
N THR A 16 -1.75 10.33 3.46
CA THR A 16 -1.66 11.49 4.34
C THR A 16 -0.26 12.11 4.39
N THR A 17 -0.20 13.32 4.96
CA THR A 17 1.09 13.95 5.26
C THR A 17 2.00 13.07 6.11
N ALA A 18 1.42 12.30 7.05
CA ALA A 18 2.18 11.40 7.92
C ALA A 18 2.83 10.27 7.11
N ALA A 19 2.07 9.58 6.24
CA ALA A 19 2.57 8.48 5.41
C ALA A 19 3.67 8.94 4.44
N TYR A 20 3.49 10.07 3.78
CA TYR A 20 4.50 10.57 2.84
C TYR A 20 5.76 11.11 3.53
N LYS A 21 5.63 11.79 4.68
CA LYS A 21 6.80 12.18 5.48
C LYS A 21 7.57 10.96 5.96
N ARG A 22 6.86 9.92 6.38
CA ARG A 22 7.48 8.66 6.79
C ARG A 22 8.18 7.98 5.62
N ALA A 23 7.56 7.86 4.46
CA ALA A 23 8.17 7.28 3.26
C ALA A 23 9.46 8.02 2.85
N LEU A 24 9.45 9.36 2.90
CA LEU A 24 10.66 10.17 2.65
C LEU A 24 11.77 9.90 3.69
N ALA A 25 11.42 9.76 4.96
CA ALA A 25 12.37 9.44 6.03
C ALA A 25 12.95 8.01 5.88
N ASP A 26 12.13 7.08 5.42
CA ASP A 26 12.49 5.70 5.15
C ASP A 26 13.32 5.54 3.85
N GLY A 27 13.49 6.62 3.07
CA GLY A 27 14.34 6.66 1.89
C GLY A 27 13.67 6.15 0.61
N ALA A 28 12.34 6.22 0.51
CA ALA A 28 11.63 5.91 -0.74
C ALA A 28 12.17 6.75 -1.91
N ASP A 29 12.34 6.11 -3.08
CA ASP A 29 12.81 6.79 -4.28
C ASP A 29 11.68 7.52 -5.00
N VAL A 30 10.48 6.93 -4.98
CA VAL A 30 9.26 7.48 -5.59
C VAL A 30 8.12 7.33 -4.60
N LEU A 31 7.33 8.39 -4.44
CA LEU A 31 6.08 8.39 -3.68
C LEU A 31 4.92 8.18 -4.65
N GLU A 32 4.11 7.21 -4.36
CA GLU A 32 2.91 6.94 -5.16
C GLU A 32 1.66 7.37 -4.42
N GLY A 33 0.58 7.70 -5.16
CA GLY A 33 -0.72 8.07 -4.63
C GLY A 33 -1.79 8.12 -5.70
N ASP A 34 -3.01 7.75 -5.29
CA ASP A 34 -4.18 7.63 -6.13
C ASP A 34 -4.91 8.98 -6.24
N LEU A 35 -5.28 9.38 -7.45
CA LEU A 35 -6.01 10.62 -7.68
C LEU A 35 -7.51 10.38 -7.81
N ALA A 36 -8.27 11.21 -7.13
CA ALA A 36 -9.70 11.43 -7.36
C ALA A 36 -9.95 12.92 -7.63
N GLN A 37 -11.16 13.29 -8.06
CA GLN A 37 -11.51 14.67 -8.34
C GLN A 37 -12.75 15.10 -7.57
N THR A 38 -12.66 16.25 -6.91
CA THR A 38 -13.78 16.85 -6.17
C THR A 38 -14.86 17.40 -7.10
N LYS A 39 -16.03 17.72 -6.55
CA LYS A 39 -17.15 18.36 -7.25
C LYS A 39 -16.77 19.67 -7.97
N ASP A 40 -15.86 20.42 -7.38
CA ASP A 40 -15.34 21.68 -7.92
C ASP A 40 -14.05 21.51 -8.75
N GLY A 41 -13.73 20.25 -9.15
CA GLY A 41 -12.69 19.94 -10.13
C GLY A 41 -11.27 19.96 -9.59
N VAL A 42 -11.07 19.91 -8.27
CA VAL A 42 -9.73 19.85 -7.67
C VAL A 42 -9.27 18.40 -7.55
N LEU A 43 -8.04 18.11 -7.97
CA LEU A 43 -7.43 16.80 -7.78
C LEU A 43 -6.99 16.62 -6.32
N VAL A 44 -7.46 15.54 -5.70
CA VAL A 44 -7.13 15.12 -4.34
C VAL A 44 -6.51 13.73 -4.34
N VAL A 45 -5.74 13.43 -3.30
CA VAL A 45 -5.03 12.14 -3.18
C VAL A 45 -5.83 11.25 -2.25
N ILE A 46 -6.52 10.26 -2.80
CA ILE A 46 -7.34 9.28 -2.10
C ILE A 46 -7.63 8.07 -2.99
N HIS A 47 -7.42 6.86 -2.45
CA HIS A 47 -7.57 5.61 -3.20
C HIS A 47 -9.00 5.28 -3.60
N ASP A 48 -9.92 5.34 -2.64
CA ASP A 48 -11.30 4.91 -2.87
C ASP A 48 -12.10 6.00 -3.58
N ASN A 49 -13.08 5.59 -4.39
CA ASN A 49 -14.01 6.53 -5.01
C ASN A 49 -14.99 7.13 -3.99
N THR A 50 -15.01 6.61 -2.75
CA THR A 50 -15.80 7.12 -1.63
C THR A 50 -14.91 7.54 -0.47
N LEU A 51 -15.42 8.43 0.38
CA LEU A 51 -14.72 8.97 1.55
C LEU A 51 -14.84 8.09 2.81
N ALA A 52 -15.68 7.03 2.77
CA ALA A 52 -16.13 6.32 3.98
C ALA A 52 -15.00 5.57 4.71
N ARG A 53 -14.15 4.80 3.98
CA ARG A 53 -13.17 3.89 4.59
C ARG A 53 -12.07 4.62 5.37
N THR A 54 -11.59 5.74 4.84
CA THR A 54 -10.39 6.42 5.35
C THR A 54 -10.68 7.78 5.98
N THR A 55 -11.96 8.12 6.20
CA THR A 55 -12.34 9.38 6.85
C THR A 55 -13.52 9.21 7.80
N ASN A 56 -13.81 10.27 8.56
CA ASN A 56 -15.01 10.37 9.40
C ASN A 56 -16.19 11.05 8.68
N VAL A 57 -16.33 10.84 7.37
CA VAL A 57 -17.39 11.47 6.56
C VAL A 57 -18.79 11.11 7.02
N GLU A 58 -19.01 9.90 7.51
CA GLU A 58 -20.29 9.41 8.04
C GLU A 58 -20.76 10.22 9.24
N GLU A 59 -19.83 10.70 10.06
CA GLU A 59 -20.13 11.53 11.23
C GLU A 59 -20.49 12.97 10.84
N LEU A 60 -19.75 13.54 9.87
CA LEU A 60 -19.93 14.96 9.48
C LEU A 60 -21.03 15.16 8.44
N PHE A 61 -21.31 14.15 7.61
CA PHE A 61 -22.28 14.22 6.51
C PHE A 61 -23.14 12.95 6.44
N PRO A 62 -23.88 12.59 7.51
CA PRO A 62 -24.59 11.30 7.62
C PRO A 62 -25.63 11.09 6.52
N ASP A 63 -26.27 12.15 6.03
CA ASP A 63 -27.34 12.08 5.04
C ASP A 63 -26.86 12.08 3.57
N ARG A 64 -25.54 11.97 3.33
CA ARG A 64 -24.95 12.08 1.99
C ARG A 64 -24.33 10.80 1.46
N ALA A 65 -24.69 9.63 2.05
CA ALA A 65 -24.26 8.35 1.51
C ALA A 65 -24.61 8.24 -0.01
N PRO A 66 -23.79 7.57 -0.82
CA PRO A 66 -22.62 6.74 -0.49
C PRO A 66 -21.27 7.49 -0.34
N TRP A 67 -21.28 8.80 -0.17
CA TRP A 67 -20.11 9.67 0.07
C TRP A 67 -19.06 9.60 -1.06
N ASN A 68 -19.49 9.61 -2.33
CA ASN A 68 -18.56 9.63 -3.45
C ASN A 68 -17.73 10.92 -3.42
N VAL A 69 -16.44 10.83 -3.69
CA VAL A 69 -15.52 11.99 -3.71
C VAL A 69 -16.02 13.09 -4.64
N ILE A 70 -16.54 12.71 -5.83
CA ILE A 70 -17.05 13.65 -6.85
C ILE A 70 -18.27 14.47 -6.37
N ASP A 71 -18.98 14.06 -5.35
CA ASP A 71 -20.14 14.76 -4.83
C ASP A 71 -19.78 15.85 -3.80
N PHE A 72 -18.52 15.91 -3.35
CA PHE A 72 -18.04 16.83 -2.33
C PHE A 72 -17.09 17.88 -2.92
N THR A 73 -17.25 19.13 -2.48
CA THR A 73 -16.31 20.20 -2.79
C THR A 73 -15.01 20.04 -1.98
N LEU A 74 -13.93 20.68 -2.44
CA LEU A 74 -12.68 20.69 -1.67
C LEU A 74 -12.87 21.23 -0.25
N ALA A 75 -13.68 22.27 -0.08
CA ALA A 75 -13.94 22.87 1.23
C ALA A 75 -14.61 21.89 2.22
N GLU A 76 -15.48 21.01 1.74
CA GLU A 76 -16.09 19.95 2.54
C GLU A 76 -15.08 18.83 2.85
N ILE A 77 -14.33 18.37 1.85
CA ILE A 77 -13.30 17.32 2.01
C ILE A 77 -12.23 17.75 3.02
N LYS A 78 -11.85 19.02 3.05
CA LYS A 78 -10.84 19.53 3.99
C LYS A 78 -11.29 19.57 5.46
N GLN A 79 -12.57 19.33 5.75
CA GLN A 79 -13.08 19.20 7.12
C GLN A 79 -12.86 17.79 7.69
N LEU A 80 -12.71 16.78 6.82
CA LEU A 80 -12.63 15.38 7.21
C LEU A 80 -11.32 15.04 7.91
N ASP A 81 -11.42 14.20 8.93
CA ASP A 81 -10.27 13.51 9.52
C ASP A 81 -9.94 12.28 8.69
N ALA A 82 -8.71 12.21 8.19
CA ALA A 82 -8.22 11.10 7.37
C ALA A 82 -7.14 10.27 8.10
N GLY A 83 -7.04 10.38 9.42
CA GLY A 83 -6.02 9.68 10.19
C GLY A 83 -6.55 8.77 11.29
N SER A 84 -7.61 9.19 11.99
CA SER A 84 -8.14 8.47 13.17
C SER A 84 -8.65 7.06 12.85
N TRP A 85 -9.06 6.78 11.63
CA TRP A 85 -9.46 5.44 11.18
C TRP A 85 -8.33 4.43 11.29
N TRP A 86 -7.09 4.90 11.09
CA TRP A 86 -5.89 4.06 11.18
C TRP A 86 -5.46 3.91 12.64
N ASP A 87 -5.29 5.02 13.36
CA ASP A 87 -5.02 5.07 14.80
C ASP A 87 -5.34 6.47 15.34
N PRO A 88 -5.91 6.60 16.57
CA PRO A 88 -6.21 7.90 17.19
C PRO A 88 -5.02 8.86 17.28
N ALA A 89 -3.77 8.35 17.34
CA ALA A 89 -2.57 9.19 17.33
C ALA A 89 -2.39 10.00 16.04
N PHE A 90 -3.04 9.60 14.95
CA PHE A 90 -3.04 10.33 13.68
C PHE A 90 -4.25 11.23 13.48
N ALA A 91 -5.05 11.46 14.53
CA ALA A 91 -6.17 12.40 14.46
C ALA A 91 -5.76 13.75 13.88
N GLY A 92 -6.61 14.30 13.02
CA GLY A 92 -6.35 15.59 12.37
C GLY A 92 -5.55 15.51 11.07
N GLN A 93 -5.11 14.33 10.60
CA GLN A 93 -4.61 14.22 9.22
C GLN A 93 -5.73 14.58 8.23
N ARG A 94 -5.33 15.14 7.08
CA ARG A 94 -6.27 15.63 6.06
C ARG A 94 -5.97 14.99 4.72
N ILE A 95 -7.00 14.82 3.88
CA ILE A 95 -6.83 14.47 2.47
C ILE A 95 -6.03 15.59 1.80
N LEU A 96 -4.95 15.23 1.11
CA LEU A 96 -4.11 16.17 0.39
C LEU A 96 -4.70 16.50 -0.98
N THR A 97 -4.54 17.75 -1.42
CA THR A 97 -4.62 18.06 -2.85
C THR A 97 -3.34 17.62 -3.55
N LEU A 98 -3.39 17.41 -4.86
CA LEU A 98 -2.19 17.14 -5.66
C LEU A 98 -1.11 18.22 -5.46
N ARG A 99 -1.50 19.49 -5.35
CA ARG A 99 -0.58 20.61 -5.09
C ARG A 99 0.08 20.51 -3.73
N GLU A 100 -0.67 20.21 -2.68
CA GLU A 100 -0.10 20.02 -1.34
C GLU A 100 0.88 18.84 -1.29
N TRP A 101 0.59 17.77 -2.02
CA TRP A 101 1.50 16.62 -2.15
C TRP A 101 2.80 17.00 -2.89
N PHE A 102 2.72 17.77 -3.98
CA PHE A 102 3.90 18.31 -4.67
C PHE A 102 4.73 19.21 -3.74
N GLN A 103 4.10 20.12 -2.99
CA GLN A 103 4.77 20.96 -2.01
C GLN A 103 5.44 20.16 -0.90
N LEU A 104 4.75 19.15 -0.36
CA LEU A 104 5.27 18.27 0.67
C LEU A 104 6.53 17.53 0.19
N THR A 105 6.51 17.01 -1.02
CA THR A 105 7.64 16.27 -1.61
C THR A 105 8.80 17.21 -1.94
N ASN A 106 8.49 18.39 -2.48
CA ASN A 106 9.45 19.44 -2.81
C ASN A 106 10.67 18.90 -3.59
N GLY A 107 10.44 18.00 -4.54
CA GLY A 107 11.50 17.40 -5.39
C GLY A 107 12.52 16.52 -4.66
N ARG A 108 12.24 16.09 -3.42
CA ARG A 108 13.15 15.18 -2.67
C ARG A 108 13.12 13.76 -3.21
N ALA A 109 11.97 13.32 -3.69
CA ALA A 109 11.72 12.02 -4.31
C ALA A 109 10.90 12.22 -5.59
N GLY A 110 10.82 11.20 -6.42
CA GLY A 110 9.87 11.14 -7.52
C GLY A 110 8.43 11.04 -7.02
N LEU A 111 7.47 11.32 -7.91
CA LEU A 111 6.04 11.23 -7.67
C LEU A 111 5.39 10.35 -8.75
N ALA A 112 4.48 9.49 -8.36
CA ALA A 112 3.75 8.61 -9.27
C ALA A 112 2.23 8.69 -9.02
N PRO A 113 1.55 9.78 -9.44
CA PRO A 113 0.10 9.86 -9.36
C PRO A 113 -0.57 8.81 -10.26
N GLU A 114 -1.55 8.07 -9.70
CA GLU A 114 -2.44 7.20 -10.45
C GLU A 114 -3.70 7.95 -10.92
N LEU A 115 -4.02 7.86 -12.20
CA LEU A 115 -5.35 8.20 -12.71
C LEU A 115 -6.33 7.08 -12.32
N LYS A 116 -6.92 7.20 -11.11
CA LYS A 116 -7.82 6.19 -10.53
C LYS A 116 -9.25 6.37 -11.03
N SER A 117 -9.82 5.31 -11.63
CA SER A 117 -11.19 5.33 -12.12
C SER A 117 -11.56 6.60 -12.95
N PRO A 118 -10.75 7.03 -13.94
CA PRO A 118 -10.88 8.34 -14.58
C PRO A 118 -12.23 8.54 -15.28
N THR A 119 -12.92 7.47 -15.63
CA THR A 119 -14.28 7.51 -16.21
C THR A 119 -15.33 8.08 -15.24
N LEU A 120 -15.09 8.05 -13.94
CA LEU A 120 -15.97 8.67 -12.92
C LEU A 120 -15.71 10.18 -12.77
N TYR A 121 -14.59 10.69 -13.28
CA TYR A 121 -14.11 12.05 -13.05
C TYR A 121 -13.91 12.80 -14.39
N PRO A 122 -14.95 13.41 -14.96
CA PRO A 122 -14.86 14.12 -16.24
C PRO A 122 -13.76 15.20 -16.23
N GLY A 123 -12.87 15.20 -17.23
CA GLY A 123 -11.79 16.18 -17.35
C GLY A 123 -10.59 15.93 -16.43
N MET A 124 -10.51 14.77 -15.76
CA MET A 124 -9.43 14.44 -14.82
C MET A 124 -8.06 14.45 -15.49
N VAL A 125 -7.94 13.89 -16.70
CA VAL A 125 -6.67 13.83 -17.45
C VAL A 125 -6.19 15.23 -17.78
N GLU A 126 -7.07 16.09 -18.30
CA GLU A 126 -6.76 17.48 -18.64
C GLU A 126 -6.39 18.30 -17.41
N ASN A 127 -7.07 18.06 -16.27
CA ASN A 127 -6.76 18.71 -15.01
C ASN A 127 -5.38 18.29 -14.50
N LEU A 128 -5.03 17.00 -14.59
CA LEU A 128 -3.68 16.53 -14.24
C LEU A 128 -2.63 17.18 -15.13
N VAL A 129 -2.83 17.17 -16.45
CA VAL A 129 -1.91 17.82 -17.41
C VAL A 129 -1.72 19.30 -17.10
N LYS A 130 -2.80 20.01 -16.78
CA LYS A 130 -2.74 21.43 -16.37
C LYS A 130 -1.90 21.64 -15.12
N GLU A 131 -2.11 20.81 -14.09
CA GLU A 131 -1.32 20.88 -12.86
C GLU A 131 0.17 20.56 -13.12
N LEU A 132 0.47 19.50 -13.86
CA LEU A 132 1.86 19.14 -14.19
C LEU A 132 2.58 20.24 -14.97
N ARG A 133 1.90 20.88 -15.94
CA ARG A 133 2.46 22.02 -16.67
C ARG A 133 2.72 23.21 -15.76
N ALA A 134 1.81 23.51 -14.83
CA ALA A 134 1.97 24.62 -13.88
C ALA A 134 3.18 24.41 -12.94
N TRP A 135 3.53 23.16 -12.63
CA TRP A 135 4.69 22.79 -11.81
C TRP A 135 5.96 22.54 -12.62
N GLY A 136 5.89 22.60 -13.96
CA GLY A 136 7.03 22.31 -14.83
C GLY A 136 7.34 20.83 -14.99
N TYR A 137 6.44 19.92 -14.58
CA TYR A 137 6.59 18.47 -14.65
C TYR A 137 6.15 17.96 -16.06
N THR A 138 6.90 18.34 -17.08
CA THR A 138 6.55 18.08 -18.48
C THR A 138 7.51 17.14 -19.21
N HIS A 139 8.54 16.67 -18.51
CA HIS A 139 9.60 15.83 -19.03
C HIS A 139 10.07 14.86 -17.92
N ASP A 140 10.94 13.90 -18.26
CA ASP A 140 11.61 12.97 -17.37
C ASP A 140 12.72 13.60 -16.51
N PHE A 141 12.49 14.79 -15.98
CA PHE A 141 13.42 15.41 -15.06
C PHE A 141 13.69 14.51 -13.86
N LYS A 142 14.87 14.68 -13.25
CA LYS A 142 15.25 13.90 -12.06
C LYS A 142 14.97 14.68 -10.78
N ALA A 143 14.40 13.98 -9.81
CA ALA A 143 14.30 14.42 -8.43
C ALA A 143 15.71 14.46 -7.78
N ARG A 144 15.83 15.05 -6.59
CA ARG A 144 17.14 15.21 -5.91
C ARG A 144 17.80 13.87 -5.56
N ASN A 145 17.03 12.81 -5.44
CA ASN A 145 17.54 11.45 -5.21
C ASN A 145 17.88 10.69 -6.50
N GLY A 146 17.75 11.33 -7.66
CA GLY A 146 18.07 10.75 -8.98
C GLY A 146 16.93 9.94 -9.62
N ALA A 147 15.81 9.72 -8.92
CA ALA A 147 14.62 9.09 -9.52
C ALA A 147 13.97 10.04 -10.56
N PRO A 148 13.20 9.52 -11.54
CA PRO A 148 12.33 10.36 -12.35
C PRO A 148 11.40 11.19 -11.46
N GLN A 149 11.33 12.51 -11.73
CA GLN A 149 10.61 13.44 -10.85
C GLN A 149 9.10 13.22 -10.85
N ILE A 150 8.56 12.78 -11.98
CA ILE A 150 7.13 12.50 -12.15
C ILE A 150 6.94 11.27 -13.02
N TRP A 151 6.00 10.43 -12.64
CA TRP A 151 5.41 9.35 -13.40
C TRP A 151 3.91 9.56 -13.47
N VAL A 152 3.22 8.96 -14.42
CA VAL A 152 1.76 8.83 -14.36
C VAL A 152 1.40 7.38 -14.64
N GLN A 153 0.53 6.81 -13.79
CA GLN A 153 0.10 5.43 -13.90
C GLN A 153 -1.42 5.33 -14.00
N SER A 154 -1.92 4.25 -14.59
CA SER A 154 -3.35 3.94 -14.62
C SER A 154 -3.61 2.49 -14.99
N PHE A 155 -4.73 1.95 -14.49
CA PHE A 155 -5.37 0.74 -15.02
C PHE A 155 -6.21 1.04 -16.27
N ASP A 156 -6.60 2.30 -16.50
CA ASP A 156 -7.35 2.74 -17.68
C ASP A 156 -6.37 3.12 -18.81
N GLU A 157 -6.23 2.19 -19.76
CA GLU A 157 -5.34 2.39 -20.90
C GLU A 157 -5.74 3.59 -21.75
N ALA A 158 -7.04 3.86 -21.92
CA ALA A 158 -7.52 4.96 -22.74
C ALA A 158 -7.14 6.32 -22.12
N ALA A 159 -7.32 6.47 -20.81
CA ALA A 159 -6.90 7.67 -20.07
C ALA A 159 -5.37 7.85 -20.08
N LEU A 160 -4.61 6.76 -19.94
CA LEU A 160 -3.15 6.83 -19.99
C LEU A 160 -2.63 7.19 -21.39
N ARG A 161 -3.26 6.68 -22.46
CA ARG A 161 -2.96 7.08 -23.85
C ARG A 161 -3.30 8.55 -24.10
N GLN A 162 -4.45 9.03 -23.60
CA GLN A 162 -4.83 10.44 -23.66
C GLN A 162 -3.79 11.32 -22.94
N PHE A 163 -3.37 10.91 -21.74
CA PHE A 163 -2.31 11.59 -20.99
C PHE A 163 -1.00 11.63 -21.79
N HIS A 164 -0.55 10.48 -22.30
CA HIS A 164 0.69 10.39 -23.09
C HIS A 164 0.64 11.29 -24.34
N ALA A 165 -0.48 11.35 -25.04
CA ALA A 165 -0.63 12.23 -26.19
C ALA A 165 -0.46 13.72 -25.85
N LEU A 166 -0.83 14.13 -24.62
CA LEU A 166 -0.72 15.51 -24.13
C LEU A 166 0.66 15.85 -23.55
N LEU A 167 1.35 14.85 -22.93
CA LEU A 167 2.68 14.97 -22.30
C LEU A 167 3.58 13.77 -22.63
N PRO A 168 4.00 13.60 -23.90
CA PRO A 168 4.68 12.37 -24.36
C PRO A 168 6.08 12.14 -23.78
N LYS A 169 6.64 13.12 -23.05
CA LYS A 169 7.97 13.01 -22.42
C LYS A 169 7.89 12.70 -20.92
N VAL A 170 6.69 12.59 -20.37
CA VAL A 170 6.49 12.14 -18.98
C VAL A 170 6.40 10.62 -18.99
N PRO A 171 7.21 9.91 -18.18
CA PRO A 171 7.14 8.46 -18.08
C PRO A 171 5.76 7.97 -17.65
N THR A 172 5.31 6.87 -18.25
CA THR A 172 4.01 6.25 -17.96
C THR A 172 4.17 4.80 -17.52
N LEU A 173 3.34 4.36 -16.57
CA LEU A 173 3.22 2.98 -16.13
C LEU A 173 1.80 2.48 -16.39
N LEU A 174 1.67 1.47 -17.26
CA LEU A 174 0.39 0.81 -17.50
C LEU A 174 0.20 -0.33 -16.50
N LEU A 175 -0.88 -0.24 -15.73
CA LEU A 175 -1.31 -1.26 -14.78
C LEU A 175 -2.39 -2.16 -15.42
N ARG A 176 -2.39 -3.45 -15.07
CA ARG A 176 -3.46 -4.39 -15.44
C ARG A 176 -3.63 -5.48 -14.41
N SER A 177 -4.88 -5.75 -14.03
CA SER A 177 -5.19 -6.88 -13.15
C SER A 177 -4.76 -8.20 -13.79
N GLY A 178 -4.18 -9.11 -12.97
CA GLY A 178 -3.67 -10.40 -13.43
C GLY A 178 -2.34 -10.34 -14.19
N TYR A 179 -1.75 -9.15 -14.32
CA TYR A 179 -0.39 -8.93 -14.88
C TYR A 179 -0.08 -9.68 -16.19
N PRO A 180 -0.94 -9.60 -17.23
CA PRO A 180 -0.83 -10.41 -18.44
C PRO A 180 0.41 -10.07 -19.30
N PHE A 181 1.10 -8.96 -19.00
CA PHE A 181 2.21 -8.47 -19.80
C PHE A 181 3.43 -9.39 -19.80
N MET A 182 3.66 -10.14 -18.71
CA MET A 182 4.81 -11.05 -18.62
C MET A 182 4.72 -12.22 -19.62
N THR A 183 3.52 -12.52 -20.10
CA THR A 183 3.25 -13.57 -21.10
C THR A 183 2.70 -13.00 -22.41
N ALA A 184 2.69 -11.67 -22.58
CA ALA A 184 2.22 -11.01 -23.81
C ALA A 184 3.07 -11.39 -25.01
N THR A 185 2.48 -11.33 -26.23
CA THR A 185 3.21 -11.59 -27.48
C THR A 185 4.23 -10.49 -27.78
N ASP A 186 5.17 -10.77 -28.69
CA ASP A 186 6.17 -9.79 -29.09
C ASP A 186 5.55 -8.58 -29.78
N GLU A 187 4.46 -8.78 -30.55
CA GLU A 187 3.70 -7.70 -31.19
C GLU A 187 3.10 -6.74 -30.15
N VAL A 188 2.51 -7.27 -29.06
CA VAL A 188 1.94 -6.47 -27.98
C VAL A 188 3.03 -5.71 -27.24
N LEU A 189 4.16 -6.34 -26.90
CA LEU A 189 5.26 -5.64 -26.23
C LEU A 189 5.89 -4.55 -27.13
N THR A 190 6.03 -4.83 -28.43
CA THR A 190 6.53 -3.84 -29.41
C THR A 190 5.59 -2.63 -29.48
N GLU A 191 4.28 -2.86 -29.52
CA GLU A 191 3.29 -1.78 -29.54
C GLU A 191 3.34 -0.95 -28.26
N LEU A 192 3.33 -1.60 -27.08
CA LEU A 192 3.41 -0.93 -25.80
C LEU A 192 4.67 -0.06 -25.69
N ALA A 193 5.83 -0.57 -26.09
CA ALA A 193 7.11 0.16 -26.05
C ALA A 193 7.11 1.46 -26.88
N THR A 194 6.13 1.68 -27.76
CA THR A 194 6.02 2.94 -28.52
C THR A 194 5.48 4.12 -27.69
N TRP A 195 4.82 3.85 -26.54
CA TRP A 195 4.14 4.91 -25.77
C TRP A 195 4.14 4.68 -24.25
N VAL A 196 4.42 3.46 -23.77
CA VAL A 196 4.51 3.13 -22.34
C VAL A 196 5.99 3.03 -21.95
N THR A 197 6.34 3.59 -20.80
CA THR A 197 7.70 3.45 -20.24
C THR A 197 7.85 2.16 -19.45
N ALA A 198 6.84 1.83 -18.63
CA ALA A 198 6.89 0.66 -17.76
C ALA A 198 5.55 -0.09 -17.73
N ILE A 199 5.65 -1.38 -17.37
CA ILE A 199 4.51 -2.26 -17.11
C ILE A 199 4.68 -2.96 -15.76
N ALA A 200 3.57 -3.35 -15.13
CA ALA A 200 3.61 -4.07 -13.85
C ALA A 200 3.67 -5.59 -14.05
N GLY A 201 4.36 -6.29 -13.13
CA GLY A 201 4.46 -7.74 -13.07
C GLY A 201 4.28 -8.29 -11.65
N ASN A 202 3.59 -9.44 -11.53
CA ASN A 202 3.48 -10.15 -10.27
C ASN A 202 4.75 -10.97 -10.01
N PRO A 203 5.55 -10.68 -8.96
CA PRO A 203 6.85 -11.33 -8.76
C PRO A 203 6.73 -12.81 -8.41
N VAL A 204 5.64 -13.25 -7.80
CA VAL A 204 5.43 -14.66 -7.43
C VAL A 204 5.12 -15.51 -8.66
N GLN A 205 4.50 -14.93 -9.69
CA GLN A 205 4.10 -15.60 -10.92
C GLN A 205 5.06 -15.36 -12.09
N THR A 206 6.10 -14.55 -11.91
CA THR A 206 7.01 -14.12 -12.98
C THR A 206 8.42 -14.67 -12.75
N THR A 207 9.06 -15.08 -13.81
CA THR A 207 10.47 -15.54 -13.80
C THR A 207 11.42 -14.41 -14.22
N ALA A 208 12.69 -14.50 -13.83
CA ALA A 208 13.73 -13.56 -14.27
C ALA A 208 13.86 -13.50 -15.80
N SER A 209 13.66 -14.63 -16.50
CA SER A 209 13.70 -14.65 -17.97
C SER A 209 12.54 -13.90 -18.62
N GLN A 210 11.37 -13.89 -18.00
CA GLN A 210 10.22 -13.10 -18.48
C GLN A 210 10.47 -11.60 -18.25
N VAL A 211 11.02 -11.22 -17.10
CA VAL A 211 11.43 -9.83 -16.83
C VAL A 211 12.44 -9.35 -17.88
N ALA A 212 13.53 -10.12 -18.08
CA ALA A 212 14.55 -9.79 -19.05
C ALA A 212 14.01 -9.73 -20.49
N ARG A 213 13.05 -10.62 -20.85
CA ARG A 213 12.36 -10.56 -22.14
C ARG A 213 11.60 -9.25 -22.33
N VAL A 214 10.80 -8.84 -21.35
CA VAL A 214 10.06 -7.55 -21.42
C VAL A 214 11.03 -6.37 -21.56
N GLN A 215 12.10 -6.36 -20.77
CA GLN A 215 13.14 -5.32 -20.84
C GLN A 215 13.84 -5.26 -22.20
N SER A 216 13.96 -6.38 -22.92
CA SER A 216 14.56 -6.41 -24.26
C SER A 216 13.75 -5.66 -25.32
N PHE A 217 12.47 -5.33 -25.07
CA PHE A 217 11.65 -4.47 -25.88
C PHE A 217 11.77 -2.98 -25.53
N GLY A 218 12.60 -2.63 -24.52
CA GLY A 218 12.78 -1.25 -24.05
C GLY A 218 11.75 -0.81 -22.99
N LEU A 219 10.97 -1.75 -22.44
CA LEU A 219 10.04 -1.51 -21.34
C LEU A 219 10.73 -1.73 -20.00
N GLU A 220 10.43 -0.89 -19.01
CA GLU A 220 10.81 -1.10 -17.62
C GLU A 220 9.74 -1.95 -16.91
N VAL A 221 10.14 -2.67 -15.84
CA VAL A 221 9.23 -3.58 -15.09
C VAL A 221 9.13 -3.14 -13.64
N VAL A 222 7.90 -2.86 -13.22
CA VAL A 222 7.55 -2.52 -11.83
C VAL A 222 6.94 -3.75 -11.17
N SER A 223 7.30 -4.07 -9.92
CA SER A 223 6.63 -5.17 -9.21
C SER A 223 5.22 -4.78 -8.80
N GLU A 224 4.34 -5.77 -8.61
CA GLU A 224 3.17 -5.62 -7.76
C GLU A 224 3.60 -5.19 -6.35
N VAL A 225 2.65 -4.67 -5.56
CA VAL A 225 2.92 -4.22 -4.19
C VAL A 225 3.25 -5.41 -3.30
N GLU A 226 4.44 -5.40 -2.70
CA GLU A 226 4.95 -6.48 -1.86
C GLU A 226 5.70 -5.92 -0.64
N ASP A 227 5.49 -6.56 0.51
CA ASP A 227 6.10 -6.12 1.77
C ASP A 227 7.02 -7.18 2.40
N GLY A 228 6.81 -8.46 2.05
CA GLY A 228 7.56 -9.58 2.63
C GLY A 228 9.04 -9.58 2.26
N PRO A 229 9.99 -9.62 3.21
CA PRO A 229 11.43 -9.57 2.93
C PRO A 229 11.93 -10.63 1.95
N SER A 230 11.35 -11.84 1.97
CA SER A 230 11.69 -12.93 1.05
C SER A 230 11.27 -12.60 -0.39
N ILE A 231 10.06 -12.03 -0.58
CA ILE A 231 9.53 -11.64 -1.89
C ILE A 231 10.29 -10.42 -2.41
N LEU A 232 10.58 -9.43 -1.55
CA LEU A 232 11.40 -8.28 -1.90
C LEU A 232 12.79 -8.70 -2.41
N SER A 233 13.42 -9.68 -1.75
CA SER A 233 14.69 -10.26 -2.21
C SER A 233 14.53 -11.05 -3.52
N MET A 234 13.38 -11.66 -3.76
CA MET A 234 13.07 -12.34 -5.03
C MET A 234 12.92 -11.34 -6.17
N ILE A 235 12.20 -10.24 -5.97
CA ILE A 235 12.05 -9.14 -6.93
C ILE A 235 13.42 -8.62 -7.39
N GLU A 236 14.33 -8.37 -6.44
CA GLU A 236 15.71 -7.95 -6.73
C GLU A 236 16.43 -8.98 -7.62
N ARG A 237 16.39 -10.27 -7.24
CA ARG A 237 17.05 -11.34 -8.01
C ARG A 237 16.43 -11.55 -9.39
N GLN A 238 15.15 -11.27 -9.57
CA GLN A 238 14.45 -11.37 -10.86
C GLN A 238 14.79 -10.21 -11.80
N GLY A 239 15.41 -9.13 -11.30
CA GLY A 239 15.88 -7.99 -12.09
C GLY A 239 14.81 -6.97 -12.42
N TYR A 240 13.78 -6.83 -11.59
CA TYR A 240 12.81 -5.73 -11.71
C TYR A 240 13.50 -4.37 -11.57
N ASP A 241 13.07 -3.37 -12.34
CA ASP A 241 13.60 -2.01 -12.28
C ASP A 241 13.11 -1.27 -11.03
N TYR A 242 11.85 -1.53 -10.65
CA TYR A 242 11.18 -0.89 -9.52
C TYR A 242 10.49 -1.92 -8.63
N LEU A 243 10.66 -1.70 -7.33
CA LEU A 243 10.04 -2.47 -6.27
C LEU A 243 8.96 -1.61 -5.61
N PHE A 244 7.72 -2.09 -5.60
CA PHE A 244 6.57 -1.38 -5.09
C PHE A 244 6.17 -1.95 -3.72
N THR A 245 6.03 -1.11 -2.67
CA THR A 245 5.84 -1.58 -1.29
C THR A 245 5.12 -0.56 -0.41
N ASN A 246 4.40 -1.05 0.61
CA ASN A 246 3.86 -0.21 1.70
C ASN A 246 4.91 0.08 2.79
N LEU A 247 6.08 -0.61 2.75
CA LEU A 247 7.13 -0.56 3.77
C LEU A 247 8.49 -0.19 3.15
N PRO A 248 8.69 1.08 2.72
CA PRO A 248 9.94 1.48 2.08
C PRO A 248 11.19 1.25 2.96
N ASN A 249 11.07 1.36 4.30
CA ASN A 249 12.16 1.04 5.22
C ASN A 249 12.60 -0.44 5.14
N VAL A 250 11.63 -1.37 5.05
CA VAL A 250 11.89 -2.81 4.90
C VAL A 250 12.57 -3.07 3.56
N ALA A 251 11.99 -2.56 2.47
CA ALA A 251 12.56 -2.72 1.14
C ALA A 251 13.99 -2.17 1.04
N LYS A 252 14.25 -0.97 1.54
CA LYS A 252 15.60 -0.39 1.58
C LYS A 252 16.59 -1.19 2.43
N ALA A 253 16.13 -1.80 3.52
CA ALA A 253 16.97 -2.66 4.33
C ALA A 253 17.33 -3.96 3.59
N VAL A 254 16.34 -4.62 2.96
CA VAL A 254 16.54 -5.84 2.16
C VAL A 254 17.54 -5.58 1.02
N LEU A 255 17.31 -4.54 0.21
CA LEU A 255 18.21 -4.17 -0.90
C LEU A 255 19.63 -3.81 -0.44
N ALA A 256 19.79 -3.38 0.82
CA ALA A 256 21.10 -3.11 1.41
C ALA A 256 21.73 -4.31 2.13
N GLY A 257 21.10 -5.50 2.08
CA GLY A 257 21.55 -6.70 2.78
C GLY A 257 21.50 -6.57 4.30
N ARG A 258 20.65 -5.66 4.83
CA ARG A 258 20.50 -5.41 6.27
C ARG A 258 19.27 -6.11 6.84
N LYS A 259 19.25 -6.35 8.17
CA LYS A 259 18.05 -6.83 8.86
C LYS A 259 16.92 -5.80 8.67
N PRO A 260 15.74 -6.20 8.15
CA PRO A 260 14.71 -5.24 7.74
C PRO A 260 13.96 -4.58 8.89
N LEU A 261 13.85 -5.26 10.06
CA LEU A 261 13.16 -4.76 11.23
C LEU A 261 14.15 -4.39 12.33
N ARG A 262 13.81 -3.38 13.15
CA ARG A 262 14.70 -2.87 14.21
C ARG A 262 14.64 -3.69 15.49
N THR A 263 13.59 -4.49 15.66
CA THR A 263 13.35 -5.24 16.89
C THR A 263 14.24 -6.47 16.99
N ASN A 264 14.46 -6.93 18.22
CA ASN A 264 15.20 -8.15 18.47
C ASN A 264 14.38 -9.42 18.18
N GLY A 265 13.11 -9.25 17.81
CA GLY A 265 12.17 -10.36 17.64
C GLY A 265 11.76 -10.95 18.98
N ASP A 266 11.52 -10.10 19.98
CA ASP A 266 11.11 -10.53 21.32
C ASP A 266 9.74 -11.21 21.28
N VAL A 267 8.81 -10.64 20.48
CA VAL A 267 7.55 -11.28 20.10
C VAL A 267 7.55 -11.41 18.58
N VAL A 268 7.31 -12.64 18.11
CA VAL A 268 7.26 -12.92 16.67
C VAL A 268 5.94 -13.57 16.28
N ILE A 269 5.55 -13.44 15.03
CA ILE A 269 4.45 -14.20 14.44
C ILE A 269 4.98 -15.59 14.13
N ASP A 270 4.56 -16.57 14.94
CA ASP A 270 5.00 -17.97 14.80
C ASP A 270 4.32 -18.66 13.61
N SER A 271 3.02 -18.44 13.47
CA SER A 271 2.23 -19.00 12.37
C SER A 271 0.94 -18.22 12.13
N VAL A 272 0.43 -18.34 10.91
CA VAL A 272 -0.87 -17.79 10.48
C VAL A 272 -1.72 -18.94 9.96
N VAL A 273 -2.90 -19.12 10.52
CA VAL A 273 -3.92 -20.06 10.00
C VAL A 273 -4.98 -19.23 9.31
N TYR A 274 -4.85 -19.10 7.99
CA TYR A 274 -5.68 -18.26 7.14
C TYR A 274 -6.84 -19.01 6.48
N ASN A 275 -6.77 -20.33 6.36
CA ASN A 275 -7.78 -21.18 5.74
C ASN A 275 -7.99 -22.43 6.61
N PRO A 276 -8.68 -22.33 7.75
CA PRO A 276 -8.96 -23.45 8.63
C PRO A 276 -10.01 -24.40 8.00
N ASP A 277 -10.06 -25.62 8.48
CA ASP A 277 -11.17 -26.52 8.10
C ASP A 277 -12.50 -25.91 8.57
N GLY A 278 -13.38 -25.58 7.61
CA GLY A 278 -14.73 -25.07 7.86
C GLY A 278 -14.87 -23.55 7.68
N ASP A 279 -15.45 -22.87 8.67
CA ASP A 279 -15.74 -21.45 8.62
C ASP A 279 -14.56 -20.64 9.17
N ASP A 280 -14.09 -19.67 8.40
CA ASP A 280 -12.98 -18.77 8.78
C ASP A 280 -13.24 -18.03 10.09
N VAL A 281 -14.50 -17.78 10.43
CA VAL A 281 -14.91 -17.13 11.67
C VAL A 281 -15.73 -18.06 12.60
N ALA A 282 -15.45 -19.36 12.55
CA ALA A 282 -16.12 -20.34 13.43
C ALA A 282 -16.00 -19.95 14.90
N PRO A 283 -17.10 -20.00 15.71
CA PRO A 283 -17.05 -19.64 17.12
C PRO A 283 -16.04 -20.48 17.92
N ASN A 284 -15.16 -19.80 18.68
CA ASN A 284 -14.03 -20.38 19.43
C ASN A 284 -13.01 -21.13 18.54
N GLY A 285 -12.95 -20.83 17.24
CA GLY A 285 -12.06 -21.40 16.24
C GLY A 285 -11.87 -20.45 15.06
N GLY A 286 -11.69 -21.02 13.85
CA GLY A 286 -11.50 -20.23 12.63
C GLY A 286 -10.06 -19.71 12.45
N GLU A 287 -9.94 -18.64 11.65
CA GLU A 287 -8.66 -17.97 11.38
C GLU A 287 -8.00 -17.43 12.65
N TYR A 288 -6.68 -17.56 12.74
CA TYR A 288 -5.90 -16.96 13.82
C TYR A 288 -4.44 -16.71 13.45
N VAL A 289 -3.83 -15.79 14.18
CA VAL A 289 -2.40 -15.54 14.20
C VAL A 289 -1.83 -16.03 15.52
N ALA A 290 -0.79 -16.86 15.50
CA ALA A 290 -0.08 -17.30 16.70
C ALA A 290 1.16 -16.43 16.92
N LEU A 291 1.29 -15.85 18.11
CA LEU A 291 2.45 -15.08 18.55
C LEU A 291 3.32 -15.96 19.46
N ARG A 292 4.64 -15.82 19.36
CA ARG A 292 5.62 -16.50 20.22
C ARG A 292 6.48 -15.49 20.96
N ASN A 293 6.64 -15.68 22.26
CA ASN A 293 7.68 -15.02 23.03
C ASN A 293 9.00 -15.78 22.82
N THR A 294 10.01 -15.13 22.26
CA THR A 294 11.33 -15.71 21.97
C THR A 294 12.34 -15.46 23.09
N THR A 295 11.95 -14.71 24.15
CA THR A 295 12.82 -14.34 25.27
C THR A 295 12.72 -15.32 26.43
N ASP A 296 13.52 -15.08 27.45
CA ASP A 296 13.53 -15.83 28.72
C ASP A 296 12.67 -15.19 29.83
N LYS A 297 11.87 -14.14 29.50
CA LYS A 297 11.01 -13.40 30.44
C LYS A 297 9.58 -13.28 29.89
N PRO A 298 8.58 -13.21 30.80
CA PRO A 298 7.21 -12.86 30.37
C PRO A 298 7.17 -11.50 29.71
N ILE A 299 6.34 -11.36 28.66
CA ILE A 299 6.10 -10.10 27.94
C ILE A 299 4.64 -9.74 28.08
N ASP A 300 4.38 -8.49 28.49
CA ASP A 300 3.06 -7.88 28.47
C ASP A 300 2.72 -7.48 27.03
N LEU A 301 1.64 -8.04 26.49
CA LEU A 301 1.13 -7.75 25.14
C LEU A 301 0.04 -6.66 25.14
N ASN A 302 -0.18 -5.98 26.28
CA ASN A 302 -1.18 -4.92 26.33
C ASN A 302 -0.87 -3.81 25.31
N GLY A 303 -1.88 -3.46 24.48
CA GLY A 303 -1.72 -2.49 23.41
C GLY A 303 -1.09 -3.02 22.10
N TYR A 304 -0.63 -4.28 22.08
CA TYR A 304 -0.19 -4.90 20.83
C TYR A 304 -1.36 -5.07 19.86
N THR A 305 -1.07 -4.92 18.58
CA THR A 305 -2.06 -5.05 17.50
C THR A 305 -1.47 -5.81 16.32
N LEU A 306 -2.36 -6.45 15.56
CA LEU A 306 -2.03 -7.02 14.27
C LEU A 306 -2.82 -6.29 13.19
N ARG A 307 -2.21 -6.14 12.02
CA ARG A 307 -2.93 -5.73 10.79
C ARG A 307 -2.63 -6.74 9.69
N GLU A 308 -3.61 -7.00 8.84
CA GLU A 308 -3.38 -7.71 7.60
C GLU A 308 -3.12 -6.71 6.44
N PHE A 309 -2.86 -7.22 5.24
CA PHE A 309 -2.48 -6.39 4.09
C PHE A 309 -3.56 -5.34 3.70
N GLY A 310 -4.85 -5.67 3.83
CA GLY A 310 -5.99 -4.77 3.59
C GLY A 310 -6.27 -3.77 4.71
N ASN A 311 -5.46 -3.78 5.81
CA ASN A 311 -5.56 -2.94 7.01
C ASN A 311 -6.65 -3.31 8.02
N ALA A 312 -7.26 -4.49 7.95
CA ALA A 312 -8.09 -4.98 9.06
C ALA A 312 -7.25 -5.04 10.34
N LEU A 313 -7.82 -4.53 11.42
CA LEU A 313 -7.16 -4.42 12.73
C LEU A 313 -7.62 -5.54 13.65
N LEU A 314 -6.66 -6.32 14.15
CA LEU A 314 -6.90 -7.30 15.21
C LEU A 314 -6.20 -6.84 16.49
N ARG A 315 -6.90 -6.85 17.62
CA ARG A 315 -6.34 -6.57 18.94
C ARG A 315 -5.79 -7.85 19.55
N VAL A 316 -4.72 -7.75 20.32
CA VAL A 316 -4.13 -8.92 20.99
C VAL A 316 -4.87 -9.24 22.29
N GLY A 317 -5.62 -8.30 22.84
CA GLY A 317 -6.42 -8.44 24.07
C GLY A 317 -5.80 -7.72 25.26
N ASP A 318 -6.67 -7.14 26.09
CA ASP A 318 -6.25 -6.39 27.28
C ASP A 318 -5.70 -7.32 28.36
N GLY A 319 -4.54 -6.97 28.96
CA GLY A 319 -3.90 -7.73 30.02
C GLY A 319 -3.31 -9.07 29.58
N ALA A 320 -3.14 -9.29 28.28
CA ALA A 320 -2.48 -10.49 27.76
C ALA A 320 -1.00 -10.50 28.13
N VAL A 321 -0.52 -11.60 28.74
CA VAL A 321 0.89 -11.85 29.03
C VAL A 321 1.31 -13.15 28.36
N ILE A 322 2.43 -13.14 27.67
CA ILE A 322 2.97 -14.32 27.02
C ILE A 322 4.24 -14.79 27.75
N GLU A 323 4.19 -16.01 28.34
CA GLU A 323 5.31 -16.61 29.04
C GLU A 323 6.46 -17.00 28.09
N PRO A 324 7.69 -17.14 28.58
CA PRO A 324 8.84 -17.55 27.80
C PRO A 324 8.59 -18.78 26.93
N GLY A 325 8.88 -18.70 25.62
CA GLY A 325 8.72 -19.80 24.68
C GLY A 325 7.27 -20.22 24.39
N SER A 326 6.28 -19.58 25.05
CA SER A 326 4.86 -19.91 24.87
C SER A 326 4.26 -19.31 23.60
N LEU A 327 3.06 -19.80 23.25
CA LEU A 327 2.25 -19.26 22.16
C LEU A 327 1.02 -18.55 22.72
N TYR A 328 0.67 -17.44 22.08
CA TYR A 328 -0.58 -16.70 22.28
C TYR A 328 -1.33 -16.60 20.95
N LYS A 329 -2.62 -16.94 20.91
CA LYS A 329 -3.42 -16.97 19.69
C LYS A 329 -4.37 -15.77 19.63
N VAL A 330 -4.35 -15.08 18.50
CA VAL A 330 -5.26 -13.96 18.19
C VAL A 330 -6.23 -14.43 17.11
N TYR A 331 -7.46 -14.73 17.50
CA TYR A 331 -8.51 -15.20 16.60
C TYR A 331 -9.23 -14.02 15.93
N VAL A 332 -9.62 -14.21 14.66
CA VAL A 332 -10.39 -13.23 13.89
C VAL A 332 -11.86 -13.22 14.34
N GLY A 333 -12.46 -14.39 14.42
CA GLY A 333 -13.89 -14.59 14.69
C GLY A 333 -14.30 -14.40 16.15
N PRO A 334 -15.57 -14.70 16.46
CA PRO A 334 -16.13 -14.61 17.80
C PRO A 334 -15.70 -15.77 18.70
N GLY A 335 -15.60 -15.51 20.00
CA GLY A 335 -15.25 -16.53 20.99
C GLY A 335 -15.16 -15.99 22.39
N THR A 336 -14.72 -16.84 23.32
CA THR A 336 -14.46 -16.47 24.71
C THR A 336 -12.96 -16.45 24.94
N ASP A 337 -12.43 -15.34 25.43
CA ASP A 337 -11.03 -15.16 25.73
C ASP A 337 -10.51 -16.21 26.74
N ARG A 338 -9.25 -16.59 26.57
CA ARG A 338 -8.54 -17.56 27.40
C ARG A 338 -7.18 -16.96 27.81
N PRO A 339 -6.50 -17.53 28.82
CA PRO A 339 -5.20 -17.01 29.23
C PRO A 339 -4.15 -16.92 28.11
N ASN A 340 -4.31 -17.69 27.03
CA ASN A 340 -3.41 -17.75 25.88
C ASN A 340 -4.11 -17.47 24.54
N ALA A 341 -5.28 -16.84 24.56
CA ALA A 341 -6.00 -16.50 23.33
C ALA A 341 -6.99 -15.34 23.51
N HIS A 342 -7.08 -14.49 22.49
CA HIS A 342 -8.06 -13.43 22.33
C HIS A 342 -8.91 -13.64 21.07
N PHE A 343 -10.20 -13.24 21.12
CA PHE A 343 -11.14 -13.35 20.02
C PHE A 343 -11.65 -11.96 19.62
N ASN A 344 -11.43 -11.54 18.38
CA ASN A 344 -11.79 -10.20 17.91
C ASN A 344 -13.25 -10.02 17.54
N GLY A 345 -14.04 -11.09 17.46
CA GLY A 345 -15.48 -11.03 17.24
C GLY A 345 -15.90 -10.57 15.86
N LEU A 346 -15.01 -10.61 14.85
CA LEU A 346 -15.36 -10.26 13.49
C LEU A 346 -16.34 -11.30 12.89
N THR A 347 -17.16 -10.85 11.95
CA THR A 347 -18.19 -11.68 11.29
C THR A 347 -17.79 -12.16 9.90
N ALA A 348 -16.60 -11.80 9.45
CA ALA A 348 -16.01 -12.25 8.21
C ALA A 348 -14.50 -12.50 8.41
N GLY A 349 -13.93 -13.45 7.67
CA GLY A 349 -12.50 -13.67 7.58
C GLY A 349 -11.78 -12.44 7.01
N VAL A 350 -10.54 -12.23 7.44
CA VAL A 350 -9.72 -11.11 6.99
C VAL A 350 -8.39 -11.57 6.41
N LEU A 351 -7.96 -12.81 6.68
CA LEU A 351 -6.74 -13.37 6.15
C LEU A 351 -6.99 -13.96 4.75
N ALA A 352 -6.17 -13.60 3.77
CA ALA A 352 -6.44 -13.98 2.39
C ALA A 352 -6.24 -15.49 2.14
N ASN A 353 -7.24 -16.13 1.48
CA ASN A 353 -7.26 -17.58 1.20
C ASN A 353 -6.75 -17.96 -0.21
N THR A 354 -6.52 -16.97 -1.08
CA THR A 354 -6.27 -17.25 -2.52
C THR A 354 -5.12 -16.45 -3.14
N VAL A 355 -4.53 -15.52 -2.38
CA VAL A 355 -3.45 -14.64 -2.84
C VAL A 355 -2.37 -14.54 -1.78
N THR A 356 -1.22 -13.97 -2.13
CA THR A 356 -0.19 -13.61 -1.15
C THR A 356 -0.76 -12.61 -0.16
N ASP A 357 -0.50 -12.81 1.12
CA ASP A 357 -0.92 -11.90 2.17
C ASP A 357 0.20 -11.68 3.20
N HIS A 358 0.07 -10.59 3.95
CA HIS A 358 1.03 -10.15 4.95
C HIS A 358 0.32 -9.79 6.24
N VAL A 359 0.88 -10.26 7.36
CA VAL A 359 0.41 -9.92 8.71
C VAL A 359 1.51 -9.16 9.43
N TYR A 360 1.18 -7.99 9.95
CA TYR A 360 2.09 -7.06 10.61
C TYR A 360 1.78 -7.02 12.10
N LEU A 361 2.79 -7.25 12.94
CA LEU A 361 2.68 -7.13 14.40
C LEU A 361 3.27 -5.78 14.85
N TYR A 362 2.50 -5.03 15.62
CA TYR A 362 2.93 -3.77 16.23
C TYR A 362 2.87 -3.87 17.74
N ASP A 363 3.86 -3.29 18.42
CA ASP A 363 3.86 -3.10 19.86
C ASP A 363 2.90 -1.98 20.32
N ALA A 364 2.86 -1.73 21.63
CA ALA A 364 2.04 -0.68 22.22
C ALA A 364 2.43 0.75 21.77
N ASP A 365 3.69 0.95 21.35
CA ASP A 365 4.21 2.20 20.82
C ASP A 365 4.02 2.33 19.30
N ARG A 366 3.32 1.37 18.67
CA ARG A 366 3.07 1.26 17.20
C ARG A 366 4.34 1.05 16.40
N VAL A 367 5.37 0.50 17.01
CA VAL A 367 6.58 0.06 16.31
C VAL A 367 6.32 -1.34 15.77
N MET A 368 6.63 -1.56 14.49
CA MET A 368 6.51 -2.88 13.89
C MET A 368 7.56 -3.84 14.49
N GLU A 369 7.08 -4.86 15.19
CA GLU A 369 7.88 -5.91 15.81
C GLU A 369 8.23 -7.01 14.82
N ASP A 370 7.23 -7.45 14.04
CA ASP A 370 7.39 -8.56 13.10
C ASP A 370 6.45 -8.42 11.91
N LEU A 371 6.82 -9.13 10.85
CA LEU A 371 6.08 -9.22 9.59
C LEU A 371 6.12 -10.67 9.11
N TYR A 372 4.98 -11.28 8.97
CA TYR A 372 4.79 -12.62 8.42
C TYR A 372 4.15 -12.54 7.03
N SER A 373 4.73 -13.25 6.06
CA SER A 373 4.19 -13.32 4.70
C SER A 373 3.91 -14.77 4.34
N TYR A 374 2.76 -15.02 3.72
CA TYR A 374 2.41 -16.34 3.21
C TYR A 374 1.84 -16.23 1.80
N ILE A 375 1.97 -17.31 1.05
CA ILE A 375 1.37 -17.49 -0.26
C ILE A 375 0.25 -18.49 -0.08
N ALA A 376 -0.99 -18.03 -0.25
CA ALA A 376 -2.15 -18.89 -0.17
C ALA A 376 -2.13 -19.88 -1.35
N SER A 377 -2.46 -21.16 -1.10
CA SER A 377 -2.37 -22.27 -2.04
C SER A 377 -3.73 -22.76 -2.50
#